data_68f0896a75d43c7e32b4f9fdd866a34a
#
_entry.id   68f0896a75d43c7e32b4f9fdd866a34a
#
_cell.length_a   1.000
_cell.length_b   1.000
_cell.length_c   1.000
_cell.angle_alpha   90.00
_cell.angle_beta   90.00
_cell.angle_gamma   90.00
#
_symmetry.space_group_name_H-M   'P 1'
#
loop_
_entity.id
_entity.type
_entity.pdbx_description
1 polymer ?
#
loop_
_entity_poly.entity_id
_entity_poly.type
_entity_poly.pdbx_seq_one_letter_code
_entity_poly.pdbx_strand_id
1 'polypeptide(L)'
;MKVNEIVRSLALAGFFISASSAWAAEAPKDATAATQQANNALFNQLPFSDNTDFTNAHKGFIAPLPQEIIKGEQGNTVWDPQQYAFIKEGDKAPDSVNPSLWRQSQLINISGLFEVTESVYQIRNLDLSNMTIIEGKEGITVVDPLVSAETAKVGMDLYY
;
A
#
# COMPACT_ATOMS: atom_id res chain seq x y z
N MET A 1 -11.60 -63.33 -54.87
CA MET A 1 -10.32 -62.65 -54.92
C MET A 1 -10.61 -61.18 -54.64
N LYS A 2 -10.37 -60.79 -53.40
CA LYS A 2 -10.52 -59.41 -52.96
C LYS A 2 -9.34 -59.07 -52.03
N VAL A 3 -8.54 -58.10 -52.48
CA VAL A 3 -7.40 -57.60 -51.76
C VAL A 3 -7.94 -56.52 -50.82
N ASN A 4 -7.76 -56.72 -49.52
CA ASN A 4 -8.09 -55.71 -48.49
C ASN A 4 -6.88 -54.79 -48.27
N GLU A 5 -7.03 -53.56 -48.69
CA GLU A 5 -6.09 -52.50 -48.35
C GLU A 5 -6.31 -52.07 -46.88
N ILE A 6 -5.31 -52.27 -46.07
CA ILE A 6 -5.25 -51.77 -44.72
C ILE A 6 -4.62 -50.36 -44.82
N VAL A 7 -5.44 -49.35 -44.74
CA VAL A 7 -4.97 -47.99 -44.58
C VAL A 7 -4.49 -47.80 -43.13
N ARG A 8 -3.19 -47.74 -42.94
CA ARG A 8 -2.58 -47.34 -41.65
C ARG A 8 -2.61 -45.85 -41.53
N SER A 9 -3.57 -45.37 -40.74
CA SER A 9 -3.55 -43.96 -40.29
C SER A 9 -2.48 -43.78 -39.26
N LEU A 10 -1.40 -43.09 -39.61
CA LEU A 10 -0.42 -42.57 -38.64
C LEU A 10 -1.03 -41.35 -37.96
N ALA A 11 -1.46 -41.50 -36.73
CA ALA A 11 -1.78 -40.38 -35.89
C ALA A 11 -0.47 -39.76 -35.38
N LEU A 12 -0.06 -38.65 -35.97
CA LEU A 12 1.00 -37.80 -35.46
C LEU A 12 0.45 -37.04 -34.24
N ALA A 13 0.68 -37.59 -33.06
CA ALA A 13 0.45 -36.85 -31.79
C ALA A 13 1.55 -35.77 -31.66
N GLY A 14 1.25 -34.59 -32.12
CA GLY A 14 2.09 -33.41 -31.87
C GLY A 14 2.08 -33.07 -30.39
N PHE A 15 3.15 -33.42 -29.67
CA PHE A 15 3.40 -32.92 -28.32
C PHE A 15 3.76 -31.45 -28.42
N PHE A 16 2.79 -30.55 -28.26
CA PHE A 16 3.05 -29.16 -27.99
C PHE A 16 3.60 -29.06 -26.55
N ILE A 17 4.92 -29.08 -26.42
CA ILE A 17 5.57 -28.64 -25.20
C ILE A 17 5.40 -27.12 -25.14
N SER A 18 4.34 -26.66 -24.48
CA SER A 18 4.22 -25.27 -24.07
C SER A 18 5.32 -25.01 -23.08
N ALA A 19 6.46 -24.52 -23.55
CA ALA A 19 7.46 -23.92 -22.68
C ALA A 19 6.81 -22.66 -22.09
N SER A 20 6.09 -22.82 -20.96
CA SER A 20 5.79 -21.72 -20.07
C SER A 20 7.14 -21.24 -19.57
N SER A 21 7.69 -20.19 -20.20
CA SER A 21 8.74 -19.39 -19.61
C SER A 21 8.16 -18.82 -18.32
N ALA A 22 8.35 -19.56 -17.22
CA ALA A 22 8.21 -18.99 -15.90
C ALA A 22 9.23 -17.85 -15.88
N TRP A 23 8.75 -16.62 -15.99
CA TRP A 23 9.55 -15.45 -15.67
C TRP A 23 9.82 -15.59 -14.17
N ALA A 24 10.93 -16.24 -13.84
CA ALA A 24 11.46 -16.18 -12.50
C ALA A 24 11.66 -14.70 -12.20
N ALA A 25 10.95 -14.18 -11.22
CA ALA A 25 11.17 -12.82 -10.78
C ALA A 25 12.66 -12.69 -10.47
N GLU A 26 13.35 -11.81 -11.21
CA GLU A 26 14.77 -11.57 -11.01
C GLU A 26 14.97 -11.14 -9.54
N ALA A 27 15.96 -11.71 -8.87
CA ALA A 27 16.25 -11.36 -7.49
C ALA A 27 16.49 -9.84 -7.39
N PRO A 28 16.02 -9.18 -6.31
CA PRO A 28 16.26 -7.76 -6.11
C PRO A 28 17.76 -7.44 -6.25
N LYS A 29 18.09 -6.42 -7.00
CA LYS A 29 19.47 -5.94 -7.20
C LYS A 29 19.77 -4.82 -6.22
N ASP A 30 20.99 -4.79 -5.73
CA ASP A 30 21.48 -3.66 -4.95
C ASP A 30 21.47 -2.36 -5.78
N ALA A 31 21.33 -1.23 -5.09
CA ALA A 31 21.45 0.06 -5.75
C ALA A 31 22.84 0.27 -6.36
N THR A 32 22.90 0.80 -7.58
CA THR A 32 24.18 1.15 -8.19
C THR A 32 24.89 2.25 -7.39
N ALA A 33 26.22 2.33 -7.50
CA ALA A 33 26.99 3.39 -6.85
C ALA A 33 26.49 4.80 -7.24
N ALA A 34 26.07 5.00 -8.49
CA ALA A 34 25.50 6.27 -8.94
C ALA A 34 24.18 6.59 -8.23
N THR A 35 23.29 5.60 -8.06
CA THR A 35 22.03 5.76 -7.33
C THR A 35 22.29 6.09 -5.86
N GLN A 36 23.19 5.35 -5.21
CA GLN A 36 23.55 5.58 -3.80
C GLN A 36 24.14 6.98 -3.62
N GLN A 37 25.03 7.42 -4.50
CA GLN A 37 25.63 8.75 -4.44
C GLN A 37 24.57 9.85 -4.61
N ALA A 38 23.67 9.72 -5.57
CA ALA A 38 22.58 10.67 -5.81
C ALA A 38 21.65 10.79 -4.59
N ASN A 39 21.24 9.66 -4.02
CA ASN A 39 20.39 9.63 -2.84
C ASN A 39 21.10 10.21 -1.59
N ASN A 40 22.36 9.85 -1.38
CA ASN A 40 23.13 10.34 -0.24
C ASN A 40 23.43 11.85 -0.33
N ALA A 41 23.55 12.43 -1.51
CA ALA A 41 23.75 13.87 -1.69
C ALA A 41 22.59 14.71 -1.12
N LEU A 42 21.37 14.16 -1.07
CA LEU A 42 20.18 14.85 -0.56
C LEU A 42 20.28 15.12 0.94
N PHE A 43 20.98 14.29 1.72
CA PHE A 43 21.15 14.52 3.15
C PHE A 43 21.90 15.81 3.48
N ASN A 44 22.71 16.33 2.53
CA ASN A 44 23.41 17.60 2.68
C ASN A 44 22.63 18.80 2.11
N GLN A 45 21.51 18.55 1.41
CA GLN A 45 20.72 19.57 0.72
C GLN A 45 19.39 19.87 1.41
N LEU A 46 18.86 18.91 2.15
CA LEU A 46 17.52 18.97 2.76
C LEU A 46 17.62 18.88 4.30
N PRO A 47 16.71 19.55 5.03
CA PRO A 47 16.75 19.63 6.49
C PRO A 47 16.20 18.35 7.16
N PHE A 48 16.81 17.20 6.93
CA PHE A 48 16.36 15.92 7.51
C PHE A 48 16.43 15.86 9.04
N SER A 49 17.14 16.78 9.69
CA SER A 49 17.17 16.89 11.15
C SER A 49 15.94 17.60 11.73
N ASP A 50 15.16 18.30 10.93
CA ASP A 50 13.92 18.93 11.37
C ASP A 50 12.81 17.87 11.46
N ASN A 51 12.34 17.59 12.67
CA ASN A 51 11.27 16.63 12.95
C ASN A 51 9.92 17.29 13.31
N THR A 52 9.76 18.58 13.00
CA THR A 52 8.54 19.32 13.32
C THR A 52 7.32 18.73 12.66
N ASP A 53 7.46 18.22 11.44
CA ASP A 53 6.37 17.57 10.70
C ASP A 53 5.94 16.22 11.33
N PHE A 54 6.86 15.40 11.84
CA PHE A 54 6.52 14.21 12.62
C PHE A 54 5.78 14.56 13.90
N THR A 55 6.32 15.55 14.65
CA THR A 55 5.65 16.06 15.85
C THR A 55 4.22 16.53 15.54
N ASN A 56 4.03 17.22 14.42
CA ASN A 56 2.71 17.69 14.01
C ASN A 56 1.80 16.56 13.54
N ALA A 57 2.35 15.55 12.86
CA ALA A 57 1.58 14.40 12.37
C ALA A 57 0.99 13.55 13.50
N HIS A 58 1.64 13.50 14.65
CA HIS A 58 1.13 12.78 15.84
C HIS A 58 0.11 13.58 16.68
N LYS A 59 -0.05 14.88 16.42
CA LYS A 59 -1.01 15.69 17.20
C LYS A 59 -2.45 15.23 16.99
N GLY A 60 -3.19 15.23 18.11
CA GLY A 60 -4.61 14.88 18.10
C GLY A 60 -4.90 13.39 17.93
N PHE A 61 -3.90 12.50 18.06
CA PHE A 61 -4.11 11.06 17.98
C PHE A 61 -5.10 10.59 19.05
N ILE A 62 -6.14 9.83 18.62
CA ILE A 62 -7.19 9.28 19.47
C ILE A 62 -7.07 7.76 19.55
N ALA A 63 -7.05 7.07 18.39
CA ALA A 63 -7.09 5.61 18.35
C ALA A 63 -6.32 5.06 17.13
N PRO A 64 -5.69 3.86 17.26
CA PRO A 64 -5.04 3.20 16.13
C PRO A 64 -6.09 2.61 15.17
N LEU A 65 -5.68 2.39 13.92
CA LEU A 65 -6.48 1.62 12.97
C LEU A 65 -6.59 0.15 13.42
N PRO A 66 -7.72 -0.53 13.10
CA PRO A 66 -7.79 -1.99 13.15
C PRO A 66 -6.68 -2.61 12.29
N GLN A 67 -6.11 -3.71 12.79
CA GLN A 67 -4.98 -4.38 12.13
C GLN A 67 -5.39 -5.57 11.26
N GLU A 68 -6.68 -5.91 11.26
CA GLU A 68 -7.24 -7.00 10.49
C GLU A 68 -7.32 -6.63 9.01
N ILE A 69 -7.09 -7.62 8.14
CA ILE A 69 -7.26 -7.45 6.69
C ILE A 69 -8.74 -7.20 6.39
N ILE A 70 -9.02 -6.09 5.72
CA ILE A 70 -10.37 -5.76 5.27
C ILE A 70 -10.71 -6.61 4.05
N LYS A 71 -11.81 -7.37 4.16
CA LYS A 71 -12.29 -8.28 3.13
C LYS A 71 -13.54 -7.74 2.47
N GLY A 72 -13.64 -7.95 1.15
CA GLY A 72 -14.87 -7.73 0.40
C GLY A 72 -15.86 -8.90 0.56
N GLU A 73 -17.07 -8.72 0.06
CA GLU A 73 -18.16 -9.73 0.12
C GLU A 73 -17.77 -11.08 -0.48
N GLN A 74 -16.87 -11.11 -1.44
CA GLN A 74 -16.38 -12.34 -2.08
C GLN A 74 -15.15 -12.93 -1.39
N GLY A 75 -14.75 -12.40 -0.23
CA GLY A 75 -13.58 -12.84 0.53
C GLY A 75 -12.24 -12.33 -0.01
N ASN A 76 -12.23 -11.56 -1.08
CA ASN A 76 -11.02 -10.91 -1.60
C ASN A 76 -10.49 -9.87 -0.61
N THR A 77 -9.18 -9.64 -0.63
CA THR A 77 -8.57 -8.55 0.15
C THR A 77 -8.90 -7.21 -0.51
N VAL A 78 -9.55 -6.34 0.25
CA VAL A 78 -9.79 -4.93 -0.13
C VAL A 78 -8.64 -4.07 0.33
N TRP A 79 -8.23 -4.23 1.59
CA TRP A 79 -7.10 -3.51 2.16
C TRP A 79 -6.36 -4.36 3.20
N ASP A 80 -5.03 -4.27 3.19
CA ASP A 80 -4.18 -4.90 4.18
C ASP A 80 -3.41 -3.82 4.94
N PRO A 81 -3.75 -3.53 6.20
CA PRO A 81 -3.06 -2.51 7.01
C PRO A 81 -1.58 -2.82 7.23
N GLN A 82 -1.20 -4.11 7.10
CA GLN A 82 0.17 -4.55 7.34
C GLN A 82 1.09 -4.42 6.12
N GLN A 83 0.57 -4.10 4.94
CA GLN A 83 1.36 -4.05 3.70
C GLN A 83 2.53 -3.05 3.75
N TYR A 84 2.44 -2.03 4.59
CA TYR A 84 3.47 -1.01 4.76
C TYR A 84 4.18 -1.06 6.13
N ALA A 85 4.01 -2.14 6.91
CA ALA A 85 4.59 -2.29 8.24
C ALA A 85 6.13 -2.27 8.25
N PHE A 86 6.77 -2.44 7.10
CA PHE A 86 8.22 -2.34 6.93
C PHE A 86 8.73 -0.87 6.93
N ILE A 87 7.84 0.12 6.76
CA ILE A 87 8.19 1.55 6.80
C ILE A 87 8.00 2.04 8.24
N LYS A 88 9.08 2.22 8.96
CA LYS A 88 9.04 2.67 10.37
C LYS A 88 9.61 4.06 10.50
N GLU A 89 8.99 4.85 11.36
CA GLU A 89 9.51 6.17 11.72
C GLU A 89 10.93 6.05 12.29
N GLY A 90 11.83 6.92 11.85
CA GLY A 90 13.23 6.94 12.27
C GLY A 90 14.16 5.96 11.54
N ASP A 91 13.63 5.01 10.78
CA ASP A 91 14.47 4.10 9.99
C ASP A 91 15.15 4.86 8.85
N LYS A 92 16.41 4.51 8.58
CA LYS A 92 17.15 5.03 7.44
C LYS A 92 16.55 4.53 6.13
N ALA A 93 16.47 5.41 5.14
CA ALA A 93 16.07 5.02 3.78
C ALA A 93 17.02 3.93 3.24
N PRO A 94 16.49 2.88 2.57
CA PRO A 94 17.31 1.97 1.79
C PRO A 94 18.09 2.72 0.70
N ASP A 95 19.28 2.26 0.36
CA ASP A 95 20.17 2.95 -0.60
C ASP A 95 19.55 3.11 -2.00
N SER A 96 18.57 2.27 -2.35
CA SER A 96 17.82 2.34 -3.61
C SER A 96 16.66 3.33 -3.59
N VAL A 97 16.30 3.89 -2.42
CA VAL A 97 15.14 4.76 -2.23
C VAL A 97 15.59 6.19 -1.98
N ASN A 98 14.92 7.13 -2.65
CA ASN A 98 15.14 8.55 -2.39
C ASN A 98 14.77 8.87 -0.93
N PRO A 99 15.67 9.46 -0.12
CA PRO A 99 15.44 9.67 1.30
C PRO A 99 14.27 10.63 1.60
N SER A 100 13.95 11.56 0.69
CA SER A 100 12.77 12.43 0.87
C SER A 100 11.47 11.65 0.69
N LEU A 101 11.43 10.73 -0.28
CA LEU A 101 10.25 9.85 -0.46
C LEU A 101 10.11 8.87 0.70
N TRP A 102 11.22 8.34 1.21
CA TRP A 102 11.18 7.49 2.41
C TRP A 102 10.61 8.23 3.61
N ARG A 103 11.11 9.45 3.87
CA ARG A 103 10.60 10.32 4.93
C ARG A 103 9.11 10.62 4.75
N GLN A 104 8.68 10.95 3.53
CA GLN A 104 7.27 11.19 3.23
C GLN A 104 6.43 9.92 3.48
N SER A 105 6.94 8.75 3.12
CA SER A 105 6.27 7.48 3.39
C SER A 105 6.14 7.19 4.88
N GLN A 106 7.16 7.53 5.68
CA GLN A 106 7.10 7.43 7.15
C GLN A 106 6.01 8.35 7.73
N LEU A 107 5.89 9.59 7.24
CA LEU A 107 4.84 10.52 7.67
C LEU A 107 3.44 10.02 7.29
N ILE A 108 3.26 9.51 6.08
CA ILE A 108 1.98 8.94 5.62
C ILE A 108 1.61 7.71 6.47
N ASN A 109 2.59 6.95 6.93
CA ASN A 109 2.37 5.73 7.72
C ASN A 109 1.93 6.01 9.17
N ILE A 110 1.92 7.28 9.60
CA ILE A 110 1.32 7.69 10.88
C ILE A 110 -0.20 7.64 10.71
N SER A 111 -0.78 6.52 11.15
CA SER A 111 -2.15 6.10 10.86
C SER A 111 -3.03 6.12 12.12
N GLY A 112 -4.34 6.25 11.93
CA GLY A 112 -5.31 6.24 13.03
C GLY A 112 -6.45 7.22 12.87
N LEU A 113 -7.19 7.40 13.95
CA LEU A 113 -8.17 8.44 14.15
C LEU A 113 -7.52 9.62 14.90
N PHE A 114 -7.69 10.82 14.36
CA PHE A 114 -7.11 12.05 14.90
C PHE A 114 -8.17 13.14 15.04
N GLU A 115 -8.13 13.91 16.12
CA GLU A 115 -8.80 15.20 16.22
C GLU A 115 -7.87 16.27 15.61
N VAL A 116 -8.28 16.87 14.52
CA VAL A 116 -7.51 17.93 13.84
C VAL A 116 -7.70 19.28 14.52
N THR A 117 -8.93 19.56 14.87
CA THR A 117 -9.40 20.69 15.68
C THR A 117 -10.77 20.34 16.25
N GLU A 118 -11.31 21.17 17.14
CA GLU A 118 -12.64 20.97 17.71
C GLU A 118 -13.67 20.62 16.64
N SER A 119 -14.39 19.53 16.83
CA SER A 119 -15.42 19.00 15.92
C SER A 119 -14.94 18.57 14.52
N VAL A 120 -13.62 18.45 14.30
CA VAL A 120 -13.06 18.00 13.02
C VAL A 120 -12.10 16.83 13.26
N TYR A 121 -12.46 15.67 12.73
CA TYR A 121 -11.72 14.44 12.88
C TYR A 121 -11.19 13.94 11.54
N GLN A 122 -10.12 13.16 11.59
CA GLN A 122 -9.54 12.59 10.38
C GLN A 122 -9.10 11.15 10.63
N ILE A 123 -9.52 10.25 9.72
CA ILE A 123 -9.02 8.88 9.65
C ILE A 123 -7.95 8.86 8.57
N ARG A 124 -6.72 8.52 8.97
CA ARG A 124 -5.53 8.58 8.12
C ARG A 124 -4.99 7.20 7.82
N ASN A 125 -4.59 6.98 6.56
CA ASN A 125 -3.90 5.76 6.09
C ASN A 125 -4.72 4.46 6.27
N LEU A 126 -6.05 4.54 6.25
CA LEU A 126 -6.92 3.36 6.24
C LEU A 126 -7.06 2.77 4.81
N ASP A 127 -6.84 3.61 3.80
CA ASP A 127 -6.58 3.24 2.40
C ASP A 127 -5.78 4.34 1.70
N LEU A 128 -5.98 4.58 0.41
CA LEU A 128 -5.23 5.58 -0.36
C LEU A 128 -5.61 7.03 -0.01
N SER A 129 -6.73 7.23 0.67
CA SER A 129 -7.27 8.56 1.03
C SER A 129 -7.29 8.78 2.54
N ASN A 130 -7.59 10.01 2.94
CA ASN A 130 -7.91 10.37 4.32
C ASN A 130 -9.36 10.80 4.41
N MET A 131 -10.15 10.14 5.25
CA MET A 131 -11.53 10.54 5.52
C MET A 131 -11.53 11.67 6.54
N THR A 132 -12.18 12.77 6.23
CA THR A 132 -12.40 13.88 7.19
C THR A 132 -13.85 13.93 7.60
N ILE A 133 -14.11 14.00 8.91
CA ILE A 133 -15.43 14.05 9.51
C ILE A 133 -15.56 15.38 10.24
N ILE A 134 -16.60 16.14 9.91
CA ILE A 134 -16.92 17.42 10.52
C ILE A 134 -18.25 17.31 11.24
N GLU A 135 -18.25 17.48 12.56
CA GLU A 135 -19.45 17.46 13.37
C GLU A 135 -20.19 18.79 13.25
N GLY A 136 -21.47 18.71 12.93
CA GLY A 136 -22.39 19.84 12.92
C GLY A 136 -23.44 19.70 14.02
N LYS A 137 -24.31 20.70 14.16
CA LYS A 137 -25.38 20.70 15.19
C LYS A 137 -26.42 19.62 14.98
N GLU A 138 -26.65 19.18 13.74
CA GLU A 138 -27.71 18.25 13.38
C GLU A 138 -27.20 16.95 12.74
N GLY A 139 -25.89 16.81 12.60
CA GLY A 139 -25.27 15.66 11.98
C GLY A 139 -23.81 15.88 11.61
N ILE A 140 -23.25 14.97 10.84
CA ILE A 140 -21.87 15.02 10.39
C ILE A 140 -21.80 15.27 8.88
N THR A 141 -20.71 15.91 8.45
CA THR A 141 -20.31 16.00 7.04
C THR A 141 -19.06 15.14 6.86
N VAL A 142 -19.09 14.21 5.90
CA VAL A 142 -17.93 13.39 5.56
C VAL A 142 -17.33 13.89 4.26
N VAL A 143 -16.04 14.19 4.29
CA VAL A 143 -15.27 14.59 3.12
C VAL A 143 -14.30 13.47 2.78
N ASP A 144 -14.30 13.04 1.52
CA ASP A 144 -13.52 11.91 1.00
C ASP A 144 -13.74 10.62 1.80
N PRO A 145 -14.86 9.90 1.55
CA PRO A 145 -15.25 8.73 2.36
C PRO A 145 -14.44 7.47 2.07
N LEU A 146 -13.19 7.58 1.64
CA LEU A 146 -12.30 6.50 1.27
C LEU A 146 -12.64 5.83 -0.08
N VAL A 147 -11.85 4.81 -0.48
CA VAL A 147 -11.91 4.25 -1.83
C VAL A 147 -13.00 3.18 -1.98
N SER A 148 -13.38 2.52 -0.88
CA SER A 148 -14.38 1.43 -0.90
C SER A 148 -15.39 1.54 0.23
N ALA A 149 -16.56 0.90 0.05
CA ALA A 149 -17.58 0.81 1.08
C ALA A 149 -17.06 0.07 2.33
N GLU A 150 -16.20 -0.92 2.14
CA GLU A 150 -15.62 -1.71 3.22
C GLU A 150 -14.65 -0.88 4.07
N THR A 151 -13.74 -0.12 3.43
CA THR A 151 -12.83 0.78 4.16
C THR A 151 -13.59 1.94 4.80
N ALA A 152 -14.57 2.52 4.10
CA ALA A 152 -15.46 3.54 4.65
C ALA A 152 -16.19 3.07 5.90
N LYS A 153 -16.73 1.84 5.87
CA LYS A 153 -17.41 1.25 7.03
C LYS A 153 -16.46 1.11 8.22
N VAL A 154 -15.27 0.55 8.00
CA VAL A 154 -14.25 0.37 9.07
C VAL A 154 -13.85 1.73 9.65
N GLY A 155 -13.69 2.75 8.79
CA GLY A 155 -13.38 4.10 9.22
C GLY A 155 -14.51 4.70 10.09
N MET A 156 -15.75 4.58 9.66
CA MET A 156 -16.89 5.08 10.43
C MET A 156 -17.10 4.30 11.74
N ASP A 157 -16.90 2.98 11.75
CA ASP A 157 -16.96 2.16 12.96
C ASP A 157 -15.88 2.58 13.99
N LEU A 158 -14.71 3.03 13.52
CA LEU A 158 -13.65 3.55 14.40
C LEU A 158 -13.98 4.93 14.98
N TYR A 159 -14.70 5.76 14.22
CA TYR A 159 -15.09 7.09 14.64
C TYR A 159 -16.20 7.05 15.70
N TYR A 160 -17.19 6.14 15.59
CA TYR A 160 -18.32 6.01 16.54
C TYR A 160 -17.94 5.28 17.84
#